data_a1b581cc4b7392e8a19bab80185a82b6
#
_entry.id   a1b581cc4b7392e8a19bab80185a82b6
#
_cell.length_a   1.000
_cell.length_b   1.000
_cell.length_c   1.000
_cell.angle_alpha   90.00
_cell.angle_beta   90.00
_cell.angle_gamma   90.00
#
_symmetry.space_group_name_H-M   'P 1'
#
loop_
_entity.id
_entity.type
_entity.pdbx_description
1 polymer ?
#
loop_
_entity_poly.entity_id
_entity_poly.type
_entity_poly.pdbx_seq_one_letter_code
_entity_poly.pdbx_strand_id
1 'polypeptide(L)'
;MCRLMYVIAAVMVLGAVAGCGGDDSTEADRIGVGAECTVDSSADPPSTCPVVEMDIQLDCLTQFKGGYCGLEGCTGDAGCPEGSACVAHDDGSNYCFRVCTDKPECNRNRTAENESNCSANITFVEEPQDRKACVPPSSGD
;
A
#
# COMPACT_ATOMS: atom_id res chain seq x y z
N MET A 1 58.50 48.88 -0.25
CA MET A 1 57.23 48.84 -0.98
C MET A 1 57.01 47.41 -1.39
N CYS A 2 56.25 46.64 -0.60
CA CYS A 2 56.03 45.24 -0.81
C CYS A 2 54.59 45.06 -1.34
N ARG A 3 54.46 44.71 -2.62
CA ARG A 3 53.21 44.45 -3.22
C ARG A 3 52.81 42.94 -2.93
N LEU A 4 51.89 42.80 -2.05
CA LEU A 4 51.28 41.47 -1.73
C LEU A 4 50.33 41.07 -2.85
N MET A 5 50.71 40.08 -3.66
CA MET A 5 49.82 39.44 -4.61
C MET A 5 48.90 38.43 -3.87
N TYR A 6 47.63 38.73 -3.81
CA TYR A 6 46.60 37.81 -3.38
C TYR A 6 46.32 36.82 -4.50
N VAL A 7 46.69 35.57 -4.29
CA VAL A 7 46.25 34.45 -5.14
C VAL A 7 44.92 33.94 -4.56
N ILE A 8 43.85 34.20 -5.27
CA ILE A 8 42.53 33.65 -4.96
C ILE A 8 42.49 32.22 -5.48
N ALA A 9 42.64 31.26 -4.57
CA ALA A 9 42.37 29.85 -4.87
C ALA A 9 40.86 29.65 -4.88
N ALA A 10 40.30 29.46 -6.07
CA ALA A 10 38.90 29.02 -6.23
C ALA A 10 38.79 27.56 -5.83
N VAL A 11 38.25 27.29 -4.65
CA VAL A 11 37.86 25.96 -4.22
C VAL A 11 36.50 25.64 -4.86
N MET A 12 36.53 24.83 -5.91
CA MET A 12 35.31 24.21 -6.41
C MET A 12 34.83 23.16 -5.42
N VAL A 13 33.82 23.51 -4.63
CA VAL A 13 33.06 22.56 -3.83
C VAL A 13 32.15 21.83 -4.79
N LEU A 14 32.51 20.59 -5.21
CA LEU A 14 31.57 19.66 -5.81
C LEU A 14 30.57 19.29 -4.70
N GLY A 15 29.43 19.94 -4.70
CA GLY A 15 28.28 19.53 -3.92
C GLY A 15 27.80 18.17 -4.43
N ALA A 16 28.14 17.10 -3.73
CA ALA A 16 27.45 15.84 -3.88
C ALA A 16 26.01 16.07 -3.42
N VAL A 17 25.08 16.24 -4.35
CA VAL A 17 23.64 16.07 -4.09
C VAL A 17 23.44 14.61 -3.76
N ALA A 18 23.48 14.26 -2.46
CA ALA A 18 22.91 13.04 -1.98
C ALA A 18 21.40 13.14 -2.28
N GLY A 19 20.99 12.56 -3.39
CA GLY A 19 19.57 12.33 -3.66
C GLY A 19 19.06 11.43 -2.54
N CYS A 20 18.36 11.99 -1.55
CA CYS A 20 17.45 11.25 -0.72
C CYS A 20 16.38 10.72 -1.66
N GLY A 21 16.55 9.49 -2.17
CA GLY A 21 15.48 8.71 -2.70
C GLY A 21 14.51 8.49 -1.54
N GLY A 22 13.49 9.34 -1.44
CA GLY A 22 12.37 9.09 -0.54
C GLY A 22 11.79 7.74 -0.94
N ASP A 23 11.68 6.86 0.03
CA ASP A 23 10.92 5.64 -0.13
C ASP A 23 9.44 6.07 -0.21
N ASP A 24 8.89 6.13 -1.43
CA ASP A 24 7.50 6.52 -1.68
C ASP A 24 6.51 5.42 -1.23
N SER A 25 6.96 4.44 -0.44
CA SER A 25 6.10 3.39 0.09
C SER A 25 5.16 3.96 1.15
N THR A 26 3.87 3.75 0.92
CA THR A 26 2.81 4.11 1.87
C THR A 26 2.77 3.16 3.07
N GLU A 27 2.02 3.49 4.11
CA GLU A 27 1.78 2.57 5.22
C GLU A 27 1.18 1.25 4.72
N ALA A 28 0.19 1.31 3.82
CA ALA A 28 -0.44 0.14 3.22
C ALA A 28 0.59 -0.78 2.52
N ASP A 29 1.60 -0.20 1.84
CA ASP A 29 2.68 -0.95 1.23
C ASP A 29 3.56 -1.67 2.27
N ARG A 30 3.90 -0.97 3.33
CA ARG A 30 4.80 -1.48 4.38
C ARG A 30 4.17 -2.59 5.20
N ILE A 31 2.87 -2.48 5.49
CA ILE A 31 2.15 -3.50 6.27
C ILE A 31 1.52 -4.60 5.41
N GLY A 32 1.61 -4.49 4.08
CA GLY A 32 1.20 -5.54 3.16
C GLY A 32 -0.28 -5.58 2.84
N VAL A 33 -0.98 -4.43 2.85
CA VAL A 33 -2.37 -4.36 2.39
C VAL A 33 -2.45 -4.85 0.95
N GLY A 34 -3.33 -5.83 0.70
CA GLY A 34 -3.53 -6.42 -0.62
C GLY A 34 -2.70 -7.68 -0.90
N ALA A 35 -1.80 -8.09 0.00
CA ALA A 35 -1.05 -9.33 -0.15
C ALA A 35 -1.99 -10.55 -0.10
N GLU A 36 -1.59 -11.65 -0.77
CA GLU A 36 -2.23 -12.95 -0.57
C GLU A 36 -2.04 -13.44 0.85
N CYS A 37 -3.03 -14.17 1.33
CA CYS A 37 -2.96 -14.76 2.66
C CYS A 37 -3.78 -16.03 2.77
N THR A 38 -3.44 -16.80 3.80
CA THR A 38 -4.19 -17.97 4.24
C THR A 38 -4.45 -17.88 5.73
N VAL A 39 -5.49 -18.58 6.19
CA VAL A 39 -5.79 -18.73 7.60
C VAL A 39 -5.53 -20.17 8.02
N ASP A 40 -4.71 -20.35 9.05
CA ASP A 40 -4.50 -21.61 9.74
C ASP A 40 -4.86 -21.42 11.21
N SER A 41 -6.02 -21.94 11.61
CA SER A 41 -6.50 -21.80 13.00
C SER A 41 -5.64 -22.49 14.05
N SER A 42 -4.70 -23.32 13.63
CA SER A 42 -3.72 -24.00 14.51
C SER A 42 -2.42 -23.22 14.69
N ALA A 43 -2.19 -22.19 13.87
CA ALA A 43 -1.02 -21.32 13.93
C ALA A 43 -1.24 -20.11 14.87
N ASP A 44 -0.14 -19.53 15.34
CA ASP A 44 -0.14 -18.29 16.11
C ASP A 44 0.94 -17.34 15.54
N PRO A 45 0.57 -16.25 14.86
CA PRO A 45 -0.80 -15.80 14.52
C PRO A 45 -1.50 -16.70 13.49
N PRO A 46 -2.84 -16.78 13.51
CA PRO A 46 -3.58 -17.69 12.64
C PRO A 46 -3.61 -17.25 11.16
N SER A 47 -3.24 -16.02 10.87
CA SER A 47 -3.21 -15.43 9.52
C SER A 47 -1.77 -15.26 9.05
N THR A 48 -1.52 -15.50 7.76
CA THR A 48 -0.23 -15.24 7.12
C THR A 48 -0.05 -13.79 6.69
N CYS A 49 -0.99 -12.90 7.02
CA CYS A 49 -0.78 -11.46 6.83
C CYS A 49 0.40 -10.99 7.66
N PRO A 50 1.23 -10.06 7.13
CA PRO A 50 2.37 -9.55 7.86
C PRO A 50 1.96 -9.00 9.23
N VAL A 51 2.65 -9.42 10.28
CA VAL A 51 2.54 -8.81 11.61
C VAL A 51 3.55 -7.69 11.66
N VAL A 52 3.08 -6.47 11.77
CA VAL A 52 3.94 -5.30 11.95
C VAL A 52 3.82 -4.80 13.38
N GLU A 53 4.93 -4.31 13.93
CA GLU A 53 5.01 -3.74 15.29
C GLU A 53 4.24 -2.43 15.46
N MET A 54 3.15 -2.25 14.70
CA MET A 54 2.29 -1.07 14.74
C MET A 54 0.88 -1.51 15.17
N ASP A 55 0.10 -0.59 15.67
CA ASP A 55 -1.22 -0.84 16.26
C ASP A 55 -2.28 -1.39 15.27
N ILE A 56 -1.90 -1.63 14.00
CA ILE A 56 -2.80 -2.14 12.96
C ILE A 56 -2.46 -3.59 12.65
N GLN A 57 -3.37 -4.49 13.02
CA GLN A 57 -3.34 -5.89 12.61
C GLN A 57 -4.27 -6.08 11.42
N LEU A 58 -3.72 -6.54 10.29
CA LEU A 58 -4.52 -6.91 9.12
C LEU A 58 -5.14 -8.29 9.30
N ASP A 59 -6.39 -8.42 8.86
CA ASP A 59 -7.06 -9.70 8.76
C ASP A 59 -6.84 -10.32 7.37
N CYS A 60 -6.86 -11.65 7.31
CA CYS A 60 -6.91 -12.35 6.03
C CYS A 60 -8.37 -12.51 5.59
N LEU A 61 -8.77 -11.70 4.63
CA LEU A 61 -10.12 -11.68 4.06
C LEU A 61 -10.26 -12.83 3.06
N THR A 62 -10.76 -13.97 3.54
CA THR A 62 -10.83 -15.23 2.80
C THR A 62 -11.98 -15.29 1.79
N GLN A 63 -12.91 -14.35 1.82
CA GLN A 63 -13.97 -14.16 0.82
C GLN A 63 -13.40 -13.73 -0.54
N PHE A 64 -12.14 -13.34 -0.60
CA PHE A 64 -11.44 -13.03 -1.84
C PHE A 64 -10.52 -14.16 -2.27
N LYS A 65 -10.42 -14.40 -3.58
CA LYS A 65 -9.57 -15.45 -4.15
C LYS A 65 -8.09 -15.24 -3.79
N GLY A 66 -7.47 -16.25 -3.20
CA GLY A 66 -6.12 -16.17 -2.67
C GLY A 66 -5.99 -15.40 -1.35
N GLY A 67 -7.11 -15.03 -0.74
CA GLY A 67 -7.14 -14.14 0.42
C GLY A 67 -6.73 -12.71 0.07
N TYR A 68 -6.96 -11.80 0.99
CA TYR A 68 -6.55 -10.40 0.89
C TYR A 68 -6.21 -9.88 2.29
N CYS A 69 -4.96 -9.49 2.52
CA CYS A 69 -4.61 -8.84 3.79
C CYS A 69 -5.22 -7.44 3.83
N GLY A 70 -6.17 -7.22 4.71
CA GLY A 70 -6.89 -5.95 4.78
C GLY A 70 -7.73 -5.81 6.02
N LEU A 71 -8.61 -4.82 6.01
CA LEU A 71 -9.57 -4.56 7.08
C LEU A 71 -10.97 -4.51 6.51
N GLU A 72 -11.94 -5.07 7.23
CA GLU A 72 -13.36 -4.99 6.94
C GLU A 72 -14.05 -4.04 7.90
N GLY A 73 -15.16 -3.43 7.47
CA GLY A 73 -16.03 -2.63 8.31
C GLY A 73 -15.59 -1.18 8.48
N CYS A 74 -14.75 -0.66 7.61
CA CYS A 74 -14.40 0.76 7.61
C CYS A 74 -15.64 1.64 7.33
N THR A 75 -15.67 2.82 7.91
CA THR A 75 -16.73 3.82 7.70
C THR A 75 -16.24 5.07 6.97
N GLY A 76 -14.96 5.13 6.66
CA GLY A 76 -14.26 6.20 5.96
C GLY A 76 -12.77 5.90 5.86
N ASP A 77 -12.06 6.72 5.08
CA ASP A 77 -10.62 6.53 4.80
C ASP A 77 -9.76 6.64 6.07
N ALA A 78 -10.20 7.40 7.07
CA ALA A 78 -9.51 7.52 8.36
C ALA A 78 -9.45 6.19 9.15
N GLY A 79 -10.31 5.22 8.82
CA GLY A 79 -10.28 3.87 9.38
C GLY A 79 -9.37 2.91 8.63
N CYS A 80 -8.68 3.38 7.59
CA CYS A 80 -7.81 2.58 6.73
C CYS A 80 -6.34 3.02 6.86
N PRO A 81 -5.37 2.10 6.67
CA PRO A 81 -3.96 2.45 6.58
C PRO A 81 -3.70 3.47 5.47
N GLU A 82 -2.75 4.40 5.68
CA GLU A 82 -2.35 5.36 4.66
C GLU A 82 -1.93 4.66 3.36
N GLY A 83 -2.48 5.10 2.23
CA GLY A 83 -2.30 4.44 0.93
C GLY A 83 -3.37 3.40 0.62
N SER A 84 -4.36 3.24 1.49
CA SER A 84 -5.61 2.54 1.23
C SER A 84 -6.82 3.45 1.41
N ALA A 85 -7.97 3.02 0.93
CA ALA A 85 -9.21 3.77 1.01
C ALA A 85 -10.38 2.84 1.34
N CYS A 86 -11.39 3.38 2.00
CA CYS A 86 -12.60 2.65 2.33
C CYS A 86 -13.50 2.53 1.09
N VAL A 87 -13.74 1.33 0.64
CA VAL A 87 -14.55 0.98 -0.53
C VAL A 87 -15.78 0.22 -0.11
N ALA A 88 -16.95 0.66 -0.59
CA ALA A 88 -18.18 -0.11 -0.50
C ALA A 88 -18.19 -1.18 -1.59
N HIS A 89 -18.12 -2.43 -1.18
CA HIS A 89 -18.04 -3.59 -2.07
C HIS A 89 -19.44 -4.16 -2.38
N ASP A 90 -19.55 -4.87 -3.50
CA ASP A 90 -20.83 -5.40 -4.01
C ASP A 90 -21.45 -6.47 -3.08
N ASP A 91 -20.67 -7.08 -2.20
CA ASP A 91 -21.14 -8.02 -1.18
C ASP A 91 -21.87 -7.35 0.01
N GLY A 92 -21.89 -6.01 0.04
CA GLY A 92 -22.55 -5.22 1.06
C GLY A 92 -21.65 -4.84 2.25
N SER A 93 -20.40 -5.26 2.24
CA SER A 93 -19.39 -4.85 3.24
C SER A 93 -18.49 -3.74 2.70
N ASN A 94 -17.86 -3.01 3.62
CA ASN A 94 -16.83 -2.03 3.29
C ASN A 94 -15.45 -2.60 3.62
N TYR A 95 -14.48 -2.33 2.76
CA TYR A 95 -13.10 -2.81 2.92
C TYR A 95 -12.08 -1.71 2.71
N CYS A 96 -10.98 -1.77 3.44
CA CYS A 96 -9.80 -0.97 3.15
C CYS A 96 -9.03 -1.62 2.00
N PHE A 97 -9.20 -1.12 0.78
CA PHE A 97 -8.43 -1.54 -0.38
C PHE A 97 -7.28 -0.58 -0.67
N ARG A 98 -6.12 -1.15 -1.03
CA ARG A 98 -4.94 -0.37 -1.42
C ARG A 98 -5.25 0.49 -2.63
N VAL A 99 -4.96 1.79 -2.55
CA VAL A 99 -5.05 2.71 -3.70
C VAL A 99 -3.95 2.38 -4.71
N CYS A 100 -4.24 2.50 -5.99
CA CYS A 100 -3.32 2.14 -7.07
C CYS A 100 -3.40 3.10 -8.25
N THR A 101 -2.33 3.14 -9.04
CA THR A 101 -2.30 3.82 -10.35
C THR A 101 -2.42 2.81 -11.48
N ASP A 102 -1.86 1.61 -11.30
CA ASP A 102 -1.88 0.54 -12.30
C ASP A 102 -2.02 -0.86 -11.67
N LYS A 103 -2.29 -1.86 -12.50
CA LYS A 103 -2.49 -3.24 -12.07
C LYS A 103 -1.24 -3.90 -11.46
N PRO A 104 -0.01 -3.68 -11.97
CA PRO A 104 1.19 -4.25 -11.37
C PRO A 104 1.39 -3.87 -9.90
N GLU A 105 0.99 -2.67 -9.48
CA GLU A 105 1.07 -2.26 -8.06
C GLU A 105 0.24 -3.15 -7.16
N CYS A 106 -0.95 -3.57 -7.62
CA CYS A 106 -1.84 -4.44 -6.87
C CYS A 106 -1.29 -5.86 -6.68
N ASN A 107 -0.36 -6.27 -7.54
CA ASN A 107 0.05 -7.65 -7.66
C ASN A 107 1.50 -7.92 -7.25
N ARG A 108 2.15 -6.98 -6.56
CA ARG A 108 3.53 -7.14 -6.06
C ARG A 108 3.68 -8.34 -5.12
N ASN A 109 2.65 -8.64 -4.34
CA ASN A 109 2.60 -9.71 -3.35
C ASN A 109 1.45 -10.69 -3.65
N ARG A 110 1.12 -10.87 -4.93
CA ARG A 110 0.09 -11.78 -5.39
C ARG A 110 0.60 -12.61 -6.56
N THR A 111 0.14 -13.85 -6.63
CA THR A 111 0.44 -14.74 -7.77
C THR A 111 -0.44 -14.38 -8.98
N ALA A 112 -0.01 -14.79 -10.17
CA ALA A 112 -0.77 -14.58 -11.41
C ALA A 112 -2.17 -15.21 -11.37
N GLU A 113 -2.36 -16.24 -10.55
CA GLU A 113 -3.64 -16.95 -10.38
C GLU A 113 -4.67 -16.15 -9.58
N ASN A 114 -4.18 -15.25 -8.70
CA ASN A 114 -4.97 -14.49 -7.73
C ASN A 114 -4.86 -12.98 -7.94
N GLU A 115 -4.58 -12.55 -9.17
CA GLU A 115 -4.38 -11.13 -9.47
C GLU A 115 -5.58 -10.26 -9.08
N SER A 116 -5.29 -9.15 -8.43
CA SER A 116 -6.23 -8.04 -8.21
C SER A 116 -6.24 -7.09 -9.40
N ASN A 117 -7.35 -6.42 -9.61
CA ASN A 117 -7.48 -5.36 -10.61
C ASN A 117 -7.34 -3.98 -9.96
N CYS A 118 -6.59 -3.09 -10.60
CA CYS A 118 -6.61 -1.66 -10.27
C CYS A 118 -7.85 -1.04 -10.91
N SER A 119 -8.94 -0.96 -10.15
CA SER A 119 -10.27 -0.60 -10.66
C SER A 119 -10.65 0.82 -10.24
N ALA A 120 -11.18 1.58 -11.21
CA ALA A 120 -11.92 2.82 -10.98
C ALA A 120 -13.45 2.59 -10.95
N ASN A 121 -13.89 1.38 -11.30
CA ASN A 121 -15.31 1.04 -11.36
C ASN A 121 -15.80 0.47 -10.01
N ILE A 122 -15.60 1.24 -8.97
CA ILE A 122 -15.91 0.92 -7.58
C ILE A 122 -16.47 2.17 -6.89
N THR A 123 -17.10 1.98 -5.75
CA THR A 123 -17.66 3.09 -4.95
C THR A 123 -16.79 3.31 -3.71
N PHE A 124 -16.14 4.45 -3.61
CA PHE A 124 -15.46 4.86 -2.39
C PHE A 124 -16.49 5.41 -1.39
N VAL A 125 -16.29 5.11 -0.11
CA VAL A 125 -17.18 5.63 0.95
C VAL A 125 -17.04 7.15 1.09
N GLU A 126 -15.84 7.68 0.81
CA GLU A 126 -15.55 9.11 0.85
C GLU A 126 -14.99 9.62 -0.49
N GLU A 127 -15.13 10.92 -0.72
CA GLU A 127 -14.52 11.59 -1.86
C GLU A 127 -12.98 11.66 -1.73
N PRO A 128 -12.24 11.69 -2.83
CA PRO A 128 -12.70 11.74 -4.22
C PRO A 128 -13.06 10.36 -4.79
N GLN A 129 -14.03 10.31 -5.71
CA GLN A 129 -14.46 9.08 -6.41
C GLN A 129 -13.62 8.73 -7.65
N ASP A 130 -12.76 9.63 -8.11
CA ASP A 130 -11.90 9.45 -9.29
C ASP A 130 -10.60 8.68 -9.03
N ARG A 131 -10.53 8.02 -7.87
CA ARG A 131 -9.42 7.13 -7.49
C ARG A 131 -9.58 5.75 -8.09
N LYS A 132 -8.52 4.95 -7.99
CA LYS A 132 -8.54 3.50 -8.24
C LYS A 132 -8.07 2.75 -7.01
N ALA A 133 -8.59 1.56 -6.80
CA ALA A 133 -8.10 0.68 -5.76
C ALA A 133 -7.93 -0.76 -6.24
N CYS A 134 -7.12 -1.52 -5.53
CA CYS A 134 -6.82 -2.91 -5.81
C CYS A 134 -7.99 -3.78 -5.34
N VAL A 135 -8.81 -4.21 -6.28
CA VAL A 135 -9.98 -5.08 -6.02
C VAL A 135 -9.62 -6.50 -6.39
N PRO A 136 -9.54 -7.41 -5.41
CA PRO A 136 -9.34 -8.83 -5.66
C PRO A 136 -10.61 -9.47 -6.23
N PRO A 137 -10.50 -10.57 -7.00
CA PRO A 137 -11.67 -11.34 -7.41
C PRO A 137 -12.30 -12.04 -6.19
N SER A 138 -13.61 -12.27 -6.25
CA SER A 138 -14.32 -13.06 -5.23
C SER A 138 -13.89 -14.53 -5.27
N SER A 139 -13.88 -15.19 -4.12
CA SER A 139 -13.45 -16.60 -4.01
C SER A 139 -14.43 -17.62 -4.62
N GLY A 140 -15.60 -17.17 -5.07
CA GLY A 140 -16.63 -18.00 -5.68
C GLY A 140 -16.67 -18.01 -7.20
N ASP A 141 -15.71 -17.32 -7.87
CA ASP A 141 -15.64 -17.23 -9.34
C ASP A 141 -14.67 -18.25 -9.94
#